data_cecfa5bb7cd28a223d204c4f6f22352b
#
_entry.id   cecfa5bb7cd28a223d204c4f6f22352b
#
_cell.length_a   1.000
_cell.length_b   1.000
_cell.length_c   1.000
_cell.angle_alpha   90.00
_cell.angle_beta   90.00
_cell.angle_gamma   90.00
#
_symmetry.space_group_name_H-M   'P 1'
#
loop_
_entity.id
_entity.type
_entity.pdbx_description
1 polymer ?
#
loop_
_entity_poly.entity_id
_entity_poly.type
_entity_poly.pdbx_seq_one_letter_code
_entity_poly.pdbx_strand_id
1 'polypeptide(L)' 'MPNIPYDAAAAGAEGRLNRTDAGRYLGVTSKTMAEWKRTGNGPPSHKIGGMCFYYTDDLRAFVRERSGRGG' A
#
# COMPACT_ATOMS: atom_id res chain seq x y z
N MET A 1 12.74 9.55 -13.44
CA MET A 1 12.31 9.29 -13.17
C MET A 1 12.10 9.49 -12.25
N PRO A 2 11.81 9.62 -12.04
CA PRO A 2 11.51 9.91 -11.24
C PRO A 2 11.60 9.53 -10.14
N ASN A 3 11.65 9.86 -9.51
CA ASN A 3 11.77 9.63 -8.52
C ASN A 3 10.79 9.18 -7.80
N ILE A 4 10.35 8.51 -8.07
CA ILE A 4 9.31 7.81 -7.47
C ILE A 4 9.75 7.16 -6.22
N PRO A 5 9.16 7.48 -5.12
CA PRO A 5 9.59 6.93 -3.85
C PRO A 5 9.53 5.43 -3.85
N TYR A 6 8.58 4.87 -4.57
CA TYR A 6 8.61 3.46 -4.78
C TYR A 6 8.54 3.31 -6.28
N ASP A 7 9.01 2.24 -6.76
CA ASP A 7 9.07 2.00 -8.18
C ASP A 7 8.19 0.80 -8.48
N ALA A 8 7.13 1.02 -9.23
CA ALA A 8 6.24 -0.07 -9.57
C ALA A 8 6.97 -1.18 -10.28
N ALA A 9 7.95 -0.82 -11.08
CA ALA A 9 8.74 -1.83 -11.76
C ALA A 9 9.57 -2.62 -10.77
N ALA A 10 10.07 -1.93 -9.76
CA ALA A 10 10.84 -2.60 -8.73
C ALA A 10 9.96 -3.45 -7.83
N ALA A 11 8.68 -3.08 -7.75
CA ALA A 11 7.76 -3.87 -6.97
C ALA A 11 7.54 -5.22 -7.63
N GLY A 12 7.99 -5.33 -8.86
CA GLY A 12 7.96 -6.59 -9.53
C GLY A 12 6.76 -6.78 -10.39
N ALA A 13 6.82 -7.81 -11.18
CA ALA A 13 5.74 -8.10 -12.10
C ALA A 13 4.44 -8.35 -11.37
N GLU A 14 4.53 -8.70 -10.11
CA GLU A 14 3.33 -8.99 -9.35
C GLU A 14 2.65 -7.73 -8.85
N GLY A 15 3.31 -6.59 -8.95
CA GLY A 15 2.72 -5.37 -8.44
C GLY A 15 2.51 -5.38 -6.95
N ARG A 16 3.48 -5.90 -6.22
CA ARG A 16 3.41 -5.97 -4.77
C ARG A 16 4.35 -4.99 -4.12
N LEU A 17 3.92 -4.43 -3.01
CA LEU A 17 4.74 -3.51 -2.24
C LEU A 17 4.77 -3.98 -0.80
N ASN A 18 5.91 -3.79 -0.14
CA ASN A 18 5.98 -4.10 1.28
C ASN A 18 5.28 -2.97 2.03
N ARG A 19 5.22 -3.11 3.36
CA ARG A 19 4.49 -2.15 4.18
C ARG A 19 5.04 -0.73 4.04
N THR A 20 6.35 -0.59 4.06
CA THR A 20 6.97 0.72 3.98
C THR A 20 6.65 1.40 2.64
N ASP A 21 6.80 0.64 1.56
CA ASP A 21 6.54 1.20 0.24
C ASP A 21 5.06 1.46 0.02
N ALA A 22 4.21 0.62 0.57
CA ALA A 22 2.78 0.85 0.47
C ALA A 22 2.41 2.12 1.22
N GLY A 23 3.04 2.35 2.35
CA GLY A 23 2.81 3.59 3.09
C GLY A 23 3.22 4.79 2.29
N ARG A 24 4.34 4.70 1.60
CA ARG A 24 4.79 5.80 0.75
C ARG A 24 3.79 6.05 -0.36
N TYR A 25 3.28 4.98 -0.92
CA TYR A 25 2.29 5.11 -1.99
C TYR A 25 1.08 5.90 -1.49
N LEU A 26 0.66 5.62 -0.27
CA LEU A 26 -0.53 6.25 0.29
C LEU A 26 -0.25 7.55 1.01
N GLY A 27 1.02 7.86 1.21
CA GLY A 27 1.39 9.09 1.91
C GLY A 27 1.30 8.96 3.43
N VAL A 28 1.44 7.75 3.94
CA VAL A 28 1.39 7.53 5.38
C VAL A 28 2.62 6.74 5.80
N THR A 29 2.85 6.65 7.09
CA THR A 29 4.00 5.93 7.62
C THR A 29 3.70 4.45 7.71
N SER A 30 4.77 3.65 7.83
CA SER A 30 4.58 2.23 8.01
C SER A 30 3.89 1.94 9.34
N LYS A 31 4.06 2.81 10.31
CA LYS A 31 3.38 2.67 11.57
C LYS A 31 1.87 2.80 11.38
N THR A 32 1.46 3.77 10.58
CA THR A 32 0.05 3.96 10.30
C THR A 32 -0.49 2.75 9.54
N MET A 33 0.29 2.21 8.61
CA MET A 33 -0.13 1.03 7.89
C MET A 33 -0.35 -0.15 8.83
N ALA A 34 0.55 -0.31 9.79
CA ALA A 34 0.43 -1.40 10.76
C ALA A 34 -0.81 -1.21 11.63
N GLU A 35 -1.06 0.03 12.02
CA GLU A 35 -2.21 0.34 12.85
C GLU A 35 -3.50 0.05 12.08
N TRP A 36 -3.55 0.45 10.84
CA TRP A 36 -4.71 0.20 9.99
C TRP A 36 -4.97 -1.29 9.84
N LYS A 37 -3.89 -2.07 9.67
CA LYS A 37 -4.04 -3.51 9.53
C LYS A 37 -4.62 -4.10 10.81
N ARG A 38 -4.14 -3.63 11.94
CA ARG A 38 -4.59 -4.11 13.23
C ARG A 38 -6.07 -3.82 13.45
N THR A 39 -6.52 -2.66 13.03
CA THR A 39 -7.89 -2.25 13.23
C THR A 39 -8.82 -2.56 12.07
N GLY A 40 -8.26 -3.06 10.97
CA GLY A 40 -9.08 -3.42 9.82
C GLY A 40 -9.52 -2.23 8.98
N ASN A 41 -8.81 -1.12 9.07
CA ASN A 41 -9.23 0.10 8.38
C ASN A 41 -8.48 0.40 7.10
N GLY A 42 -7.39 -0.28 6.84
CA GLY A 42 -6.57 0.01 5.69
C GLY A 42 -6.89 -0.85 4.49
N PRO A 43 -6.05 -0.77 3.47
CA PRO A 43 -6.23 -1.60 2.29
C PRO A 43 -5.93 -3.06 2.62
N PRO A 44 -6.37 -3.98 1.76
CA PRO A 44 -6.10 -5.39 1.98
C PRO A 44 -4.61 -5.65 2.06
N SER A 45 -4.21 -6.53 2.94
CA SER A 45 -2.82 -6.92 3.07
C SER A 45 -2.73 -8.42 3.01
N HIS A 46 -1.55 -8.90 2.65
CA HIS A 46 -1.32 -10.33 2.49
C HIS A 46 -0.02 -10.69 3.17
N LYS A 47 -0.01 -11.81 3.84
CA LYS A 47 1.16 -12.24 4.56
C LYS A 47 1.75 -13.47 3.90
N ILE A 48 3.01 -13.37 3.56
CA ILE A 48 3.71 -14.48 2.92
C ILE A 48 5.03 -14.65 3.63
N GLY A 49 5.20 -15.80 4.24
CA GLY A 49 6.46 -16.09 4.90
C GLY A 49 6.85 -15.08 5.96
N GLY A 50 5.88 -14.54 6.66
CA GLY A 50 6.16 -13.59 7.71
C GLY A 50 6.27 -12.15 7.24
N MET A 51 6.22 -11.92 5.93
CA MET A 51 6.30 -10.58 5.38
C MET A 51 4.92 -10.13 4.93
N CYS A 52 4.67 -8.85 5.10
CA CYS A 52 3.37 -8.28 4.75
C CYS A 52 3.49 -7.56 3.43
N PHE A 53 2.60 -7.86 2.50
CA PHE A 53 2.60 -7.25 1.18
C PHE A 53 1.26 -6.62 0.89
N TYR A 54 1.29 -5.64 -0.01
CA TYR A 54 0.09 -4.96 -0.46
C TYR A 54 0.16 -4.91 -1.98
N TYR A 55 -0.92 -5.25 -2.65
CA TYR A 55 -0.94 -5.18 -4.10
C TYR A 55 -1.26 -3.76 -4.52
N THR A 56 -0.57 -3.28 -5.56
CA THR A 56 -0.78 -1.92 -6.02
C THR A 56 -2.22 -1.70 -6.49
N ASP A 57 -2.83 -2.71 -7.07
CA ASP A 57 -4.22 -2.57 -7.50
C ASP A 57 -5.13 -2.31 -6.31
N ASP A 58 -4.86 -2.98 -5.20
CA ASP A 58 -5.65 -2.77 -3.99
C ASP A 58 -5.42 -1.39 -3.42
N LEU A 59 -4.17 -0.94 -3.48
CA LEU A 59 -3.84 0.40 -2.97
C LEU A 59 -4.51 1.46 -3.82
N ARG A 60 -4.52 1.25 -5.12
CA ARG A 60 -5.13 2.20 -6.03
C ARG A 60 -6.63 2.29 -5.78
N ALA A 61 -7.26 1.13 -5.59
CA ALA A 61 -8.69 1.10 -5.33
C ALA A 61 -9.01 1.76 -4.00
N PHE A 62 -8.15 1.54 -3.01
CA PHE A 62 -8.34 2.12 -1.69
C PHE A 62 -8.31 3.66 -1.77
N VAL A 63 -7.33 4.18 -2.49
CA VAL A 63 -7.22 5.63 -2.66
C VAL A 63 -8.41 6.18 -3.40
N ARG A 64 -8.81 5.50 -4.46
CA ARG A 64 -9.93 5.97 -5.27
C ARG A 64 -11.21 6.01 -4.46
N GLU A 65 -11.44 4.98 -3.68
CA GLU A 65 -12.64 4.90 -2.89
C GLU A 65 -12.69 6.00 -1.84
N ARG A 66 -11.55 6.22 -1.17
CA ARG A 66 -11.49 7.26 -0.17
C ARG A 66 -11.63 8.64 -0.77
N SER A 67 -10.96 8.86 -1.89
CA SER A 67 -11.02 10.16 -2.55
C SER A 67 -12.42 10.44 -3.07
N GLY A 68 -13.03 9.42 -3.60
CA GLY A 68 -14.36 9.59 -4.17
C GLY A 68 -15.38 9.99 -3.14
N ARG A 69 -15.25 9.43 -1.94
CA ARG A 69 -16.21 9.77 -0.97
C ARG A 69 -15.89 11.07 -0.34
N GLY A 70 -14.65 11.42 -0.21
CA GLY A 70 -14.28 12.65 0.42
C GLY A 70 -14.68 13.82 -0.41
N GLY A 71 -14.87 13.57 -1.65
CA GLY A 71 -15.16 14.57 -2.66
C GLY A 71 -16.17 15.46 -2.30
#